data_6baa922807c01a795dc9893ebe26edb1
#
_entry.id   6baa922807c01a795dc9893ebe26edb1
#
_cell.length_a   1.000
_cell.length_b   1.000
_cell.length_c   1.000
_cell.angle_alpha   90.00
_cell.angle_beta   90.00
_cell.angle_gamma   90.00
#
_symmetry.space_group_name_H-M   'P 1'
#
loop_
_entity.id
_entity.type
_entity.pdbx_description
1 polymer ?
#
loop_
_entity_poly.entity_id
_entity_poly.type
_entity_poly.pdbx_seq_one_letter_code
_entity_poly.pdbx_strand_id
1 'polypeptide(L)'
;MTSGYVCTSCGAACAEDNYEPKCRCGGLFELDFTPPAWDPARIDRSEWSIFRYRDFMAVDGDVWRSVTMGEGMTPVIEMDGRNGVLLKMDYAMPTLSFKDRVAATLVSHM
;
A
#
# COMPACT_ATOMS: atom_id res chain seq x y z
N MET A 1 -3.71 1.45 15.08
CA MET A 1 -2.53 0.65 15.47
C MET A 1 -1.30 1.36 14.93
N THR A 2 -0.44 1.81 15.79
CA THR A 2 0.84 2.41 15.35
C THR A 2 1.74 1.28 14.85
N SER A 3 1.91 1.22 13.55
CA SER A 3 2.84 0.31 12.91
C SER A 3 4.23 0.91 13.02
N GLY A 4 5.12 0.30 13.78
CA GLY A 4 6.52 0.68 13.80
C GLY A 4 7.30 0.00 12.68
N TYR A 5 8.62 0.14 12.74
CA TYR A 5 9.52 -0.59 11.86
C TYR A 5 10.42 -1.53 12.67
N VAL A 6 10.84 -2.61 12.07
CA VAL A 6 11.79 -3.55 12.65
C VAL A 6 12.95 -3.76 11.68
N CYS A 7 14.16 -3.80 12.23
CA CYS A 7 15.34 -4.08 11.41
C CYS A 7 15.40 -5.55 11.03
N THR A 8 15.50 -5.84 9.75
CA THR A 8 15.58 -7.20 9.22
C THR A 8 16.85 -7.96 9.62
N SER A 9 17.90 -7.25 10.04
CA SER A 9 19.19 -7.85 10.39
C SER A 9 19.38 -8.05 11.88
N CYS A 10 19.00 -7.09 12.72
CA CYS A 10 19.25 -7.18 14.17
C CYS A 10 17.97 -7.20 15.02
N GLY A 11 16.79 -7.09 14.42
CA GLY A 11 15.51 -7.10 15.12
C GLY A 11 15.22 -5.84 15.96
N ALA A 12 16.04 -4.80 15.86
CA ALA A 12 15.80 -3.57 16.60
C ALA A 12 14.51 -2.89 16.11
N ALA A 13 13.62 -2.60 17.06
CA ALA A 13 12.41 -1.82 16.77
C ALA A 13 12.75 -0.35 16.56
N CYS A 14 11.98 0.31 15.69
CA CYS A 14 12.11 1.70 15.36
C CYS A 14 10.73 2.36 15.31
N ALA A 15 10.65 3.60 15.75
CA ALA A 15 9.40 4.36 15.72
C ALA A 15 8.97 4.70 14.28
N GLU A 16 7.68 4.87 14.10
CA GLU A 16 7.06 5.20 12.80
C GLU A 16 7.55 6.52 12.22
N ASP A 17 7.86 7.50 13.07
CA ASP A 17 8.37 8.82 12.70
C ASP A 17 9.89 8.85 12.42
N ASN A 18 10.53 7.70 12.36
CA ASN A 18 11.94 7.61 12.01
C ASN A 18 12.11 7.55 10.48
N TYR A 19 12.75 8.57 9.93
CA TYR A 19 13.04 8.68 8.50
C TYR A 19 14.46 8.23 8.12
N GLU A 20 15.18 7.59 9.03
CA GLU A 20 16.49 7.05 8.72
C GLU A 20 16.38 5.91 7.70
N PRO A 21 17.18 5.94 6.62
CA PRO A 21 17.06 4.94 5.54
C PRO A 21 17.56 3.55 5.94
N LYS A 22 18.33 3.45 7.01
CA LYS A 22 18.92 2.20 7.52
C LYS A 22 19.04 2.19 9.04
N CYS A 23 19.00 1.00 9.60
CA CYS A 23 19.34 0.78 10.99
C CYS A 23 20.83 1.09 11.27
N ARG A 24 21.16 1.41 12.51
CA ARG A 24 22.56 1.62 12.95
C ARG A 24 23.48 0.41 12.68
N CYS A 25 22.91 -0.80 12.60
CA CYS A 25 23.66 -2.00 12.22
C CYS A 25 23.90 -2.13 10.71
N GLY A 26 23.34 -1.23 9.90
CA GLY A 26 23.39 -1.24 8.44
C GLY A 26 22.28 -2.03 7.77
N GLY A 27 21.42 -2.71 8.53
CA GLY A 27 20.26 -3.47 8.03
C GLY A 27 19.12 -2.56 7.55
N LEU A 28 18.29 -3.09 6.68
CA LEU A 28 17.08 -2.40 6.21
C LEU A 28 15.94 -2.57 7.22
N PHE A 29 15.00 -1.65 7.17
CA PHE A 29 13.78 -1.75 7.94
C PHE A 29 12.67 -2.42 7.13
N GLU A 30 11.82 -3.16 7.83
CA GLU A 30 10.53 -3.60 7.34
C GLU A 30 9.43 -3.10 8.28
N LEU A 31 8.23 -3.00 7.76
CA LEU A 31 7.07 -2.56 8.52
C LEU A 31 6.64 -3.65 9.51
N ASP A 32 6.54 -3.32 10.78
CA ASP A 32 6.00 -4.22 11.82
C ASP A 32 4.48 -4.21 11.77
N PHE A 33 3.95 -4.87 10.76
CA PHE A 33 2.51 -4.93 10.51
C PHE A 33 2.10 -6.34 10.07
N THR A 34 1.13 -6.88 10.77
CA THR A 34 0.47 -8.13 10.37
C THR A 34 -0.94 -7.83 9.91
N PRO A 35 -1.24 -7.98 8.61
CA PRO A 35 -2.59 -7.74 8.14
C PRO A 35 -3.57 -8.73 8.77
N PRO A 36 -4.81 -8.31 9.04
CA PRO A 36 -5.84 -9.24 9.52
C PRO A 36 -6.15 -10.31 8.48
N ALA A 37 -6.80 -11.39 8.93
CA ALA A 37 -7.30 -12.41 8.02
C ALA A 37 -8.21 -11.80 6.95
N TRP A 38 -8.10 -12.31 5.72
CA TRP A 38 -8.92 -11.82 4.62
C TRP A 38 -10.41 -12.03 4.89
N ASP A 39 -11.16 -10.94 4.83
CA ASP A 39 -12.63 -10.92 4.95
C ASP A 39 -13.21 -9.91 3.94
N PRO A 40 -13.92 -10.37 2.90
CA PRO A 40 -14.54 -9.49 1.92
C PRO A 40 -15.57 -8.49 2.49
N ALA A 41 -16.14 -8.76 3.67
CA ALA A 41 -17.07 -7.85 4.32
C ALA A 41 -16.38 -6.56 4.82
N ARG A 42 -15.07 -6.59 5.00
CA ARG A 42 -14.26 -5.44 5.44
C ARG A 42 -13.85 -4.52 4.29
N ILE A 43 -14.19 -4.87 3.05
CA ILE A 43 -13.93 -4.01 1.89
C ILE A 43 -14.92 -2.85 1.90
N ASP A 44 -14.41 -1.61 1.96
CA ASP A 44 -15.24 -0.42 1.79
C ASP A 44 -15.63 -0.24 0.32
N ARG A 45 -16.81 -0.69 -0.03
CA ARG A 45 -17.30 -0.65 -1.41
C ARG A 45 -17.74 0.74 -1.86
N SER A 46 -17.82 1.71 -0.94
CA SER A 46 -18.09 3.12 -1.26
C SER A 46 -16.84 3.88 -1.67
N GLU A 47 -15.66 3.37 -1.29
CA GLU A 47 -14.37 3.95 -1.65
C GLU A 47 -13.88 3.42 -3.01
N TRP A 48 -13.50 4.33 -3.93
CA TRP A 48 -13.03 3.99 -5.27
C TRP A 48 -11.55 4.27 -5.47
N SER A 49 -10.75 3.78 -4.53
CA SER A 49 -9.28 3.80 -4.58
C SER A 49 -8.71 2.55 -3.91
N ILE A 50 -7.38 2.45 -3.79
CA ILE A 50 -6.74 1.38 -3.02
C ILE A 50 -7.21 1.37 -1.56
N PHE A 51 -7.60 2.52 -1.02
CA PHE A 51 -8.00 2.66 0.38
C PHE A 51 -9.34 1.99 0.70
N ARG A 52 -10.05 1.46 -0.28
CA ARG A 52 -11.14 0.52 -0.03
C ARG A 52 -10.70 -0.71 0.76
N TYR A 53 -9.41 -1.02 0.70
CA TYR A 53 -8.77 -2.15 1.40
C TYR A 53 -8.00 -1.71 2.64
N ARG A 54 -8.22 -0.47 3.14
CA ARG A 54 -7.43 0.10 4.25
C ARG A 54 -7.43 -0.75 5.51
N ASP A 55 -8.48 -1.53 5.75
CA ASP A 55 -8.55 -2.46 6.88
C ASP A 55 -7.45 -3.56 6.84
N PHE A 56 -6.88 -3.79 5.67
CA PHE A 56 -5.79 -4.75 5.43
C PHE A 56 -4.45 -4.06 5.20
N MET A 57 -4.39 -2.75 5.34
CA MET A 57 -3.19 -1.94 5.10
C MET A 57 -2.71 -1.31 6.41
N ALA A 58 -1.42 -1.06 6.50
CA ALA A 58 -0.84 -0.29 7.60
C ALA A 58 -1.08 1.21 7.38
N VAL A 59 -2.33 1.63 7.39
CA VAL A 59 -2.74 3.03 7.23
C VAL A 59 -3.66 3.40 8.36
N ASP A 60 -3.23 4.32 9.20
CA ASP A 60 -4.00 4.78 10.34
C ASP A 60 -4.73 6.10 10.05
N GLY A 61 -5.86 6.27 10.72
CA GLY A 61 -6.64 7.51 10.64
C GLY A 61 -7.21 7.82 9.25
N ASP A 62 -7.41 9.10 9.01
CA ASP A 62 -8.10 9.62 7.82
C ASP A 62 -7.22 10.49 6.91
N VAL A 63 -5.92 10.59 7.16
CA VAL A 63 -4.98 11.41 6.37
C VAL A 63 -5.01 11.00 4.89
N TRP A 64 -5.16 9.72 4.61
CA TRP A 64 -5.26 9.20 3.24
C TRP A 64 -6.36 9.88 2.41
N ARG A 65 -7.43 10.42 3.04
CA ARG A 65 -8.53 11.12 2.34
C ARG A 65 -8.07 12.39 1.65
N SER A 66 -7.05 13.06 2.20
CA SER A 66 -6.46 14.25 1.61
C SER A 66 -5.33 13.96 0.63
N VAL A 67 -4.84 12.72 0.64
CA VAL A 67 -3.73 12.28 -0.20
C VAL A 67 -4.21 11.59 -1.46
N THR A 68 -5.24 10.75 -1.37
CA THR A 68 -5.71 9.93 -2.50
C THR A 68 -6.11 10.77 -3.71
N MET A 69 -5.68 10.33 -4.87
CA MET A 69 -6.07 10.86 -6.19
C MET A 69 -6.99 9.87 -6.93
N GLY A 70 -7.51 8.84 -6.24
CA GLY A 70 -8.29 7.77 -6.83
C GLY A 70 -7.43 6.66 -7.47
N GLU A 71 -6.21 6.51 -7.03
CA GLU A 71 -5.28 5.44 -7.49
C GLU A 71 -5.83 4.05 -7.18
N GLY A 72 -5.59 3.12 -8.08
CA GLY A 72 -6.12 1.77 -8.00
C GLY A 72 -7.30 1.55 -8.94
N MET A 73 -8.06 0.49 -8.72
CA MET A 73 -9.22 0.10 -9.53
C MET A 73 -8.93 0.05 -11.04
N THR A 74 -7.70 -0.30 -11.40
CA THR A 74 -7.24 -0.34 -12.78
C THR A 74 -7.96 -1.45 -13.56
N PRO A 75 -8.21 -1.24 -14.88
CA PRO A 75 -8.92 -2.20 -15.70
C PRO A 75 -8.19 -3.54 -15.82
N VAL A 76 -8.96 -4.59 -16.04
CA VAL A 76 -8.48 -5.89 -16.49
C VAL A 76 -9.08 -6.15 -17.85
N ILE A 77 -8.24 -6.41 -18.85
CA ILE A 77 -8.67 -6.68 -20.22
C ILE A 77 -8.16 -8.06 -20.67
N GLU A 78 -8.86 -8.68 -21.60
CA GLU A 78 -8.37 -9.88 -22.26
C GLU A 78 -7.38 -9.52 -23.38
N MET A 79 -6.30 -10.28 -23.47
CA MET A 79 -5.29 -10.06 -24.49
C MET A 79 -5.75 -10.59 -25.85
N ASP A 80 -5.76 -9.75 -26.87
CA ASP A 80 -6.09 -10.14 -28.23
C ASP A 80 -5.24 -11.33 -28.72
N GLY A 81 -5.93 -12.29 -29.32
CA GLY A 81 -5.29 -13.47 -29.91
C GLY A 81 -4.76 -14.50 -28.92
N ARG A 82 -5.00 -14.30 -27.62
CA ARG A 82 -4.60 -15.25 -26.56
C ARG A 82 -5.72 -15.47 -25.57
N ASN A 83 -6.60 -16.40 -25.87
CA ASN A 83 -7.74 -16.75 -25.02
C ASN A 83 -7.31 -17.08 -23.58
N GLY A 84 -7.98 -16.47 -22.61
CA GLY A 84 -7.75 -16.69 -21.18
C GLY A 84 -6.54 -15.97 -20.59
N VAL A 85 -5.82 -15.16 -21.36
CA VAL A 85 -4.76 -14.28 -20.83
C VAL A 85 -5.36 -12.91 -20.49
N LEU A 86 -5.32 -12.55 -19.23
CA LEU A 86 -5.81 -11.26 -18.71
C LEU A 86 -4.65 -10.33 -18.44
N LEU A 87 -4.80 -9.08 -18.85
CA LEU A 87 -3.85 -7.99 -18.61
C LEU A 87 -4.42 -7.04 -17.56
N LYS A 88 -3.74 -6.90 -16.44
CA LYS A 88 -4.00 -5.85 -15.46
C LYS A 88 -3.32 -4.56 -15.92
N MET A 89 -4.12 -3.56 -16.29
CA MET A 89 -3.64 -2.29 -16.84
C MET A 89 -3.18 -1.35 -15.73
N ASP A 90 -2.15 -1.72 -14.98
CA ASP A 90 -1.76 -1.04 -13.75
C ASP A 90 -1.14 0.36 -13.97
N TYR A 91 -0.84 0.71 -15.21
CA TYR A 91 -0.44 2.07 -15.58
C TYR A 91 -1.63 3.05 -15.72
N ALA A 92 -2.88 2.54 -15.77
CA ALA A 92 -4.08 3.37 -15.86
C ALA A 92 -4.41 4.00 -14.49
N MET A 93 -3.50 4.81 -14.01
CA MET A 93 -3.55 5.50 -12.72
C MET A 93 -3.42 7.01 -12.89
N PRO A 94 -3.70 7.83 -11.85
CA PRO A 94 -3.71 9.30 -11.95
C PRO A 94 -2.46 9.91 -12.59
N THR A 95 -1.26 9.38 -12.27
CA THR A 95 0.00 9.86 -12.87
C THR A 95 0.52 8.97 -14.01
N LEU A 96 -0.29 8.01 -14.47
CA LEU A 96 0.07 7.01 -15.49
C LEU A 96 1.22 6.08 -15.04
N SER A 97 1.36 5.88 -13.75
CA SER A 97 2.37 5.02 -13.14
C SER A 97 1.75 4.07 -12.11
N PHE A 98 2.11 2.80 -12.15
CA PHE A 98 1.73 1.83 -11.11
C PHE A 98 2.29 2.18 -9.71
N LYS A 99 3.30 3.06 -9.65
CA LYS A 99 3.88 3.55 -8.39
C LYS A 99 2.94 4.42 -7.57
N ASP A 100 1.86 4.92 -8.16
CA ASP A 100 0.84 5.70 -7.45
C ASP A 100 0.29 4.95 -6.24
N ARG A 101 0.16 3.62 -6.31
CA ARG A 101 -0.27 2.78 -5.17
C ARG A 101 0.63 2.94 -3.96
N VAL A 102 1.94 2.84 -4.18
CA VAL A 102 2.94 2.96 -3.10
C VAL A 102 3.04 4.40 -2.62
N ALA A 103 3.04 5.36 -3.56
CA ALA A 103 3.14 6.77 -3.24
C ALA A 103 1.98 7.24 -2.35
N ALA A 104 0.75 6.87 -2.67
CA ALA A 104 -0.42 7.24 -1.86
C ALA A 104 -0.31 6.70 -0.41
N THR A 105 0.11 5.45 -0.25
CA THR A 105 0.31 4.86 1.08
C THR A 105 1.44 5.57 1.83
N LEU A 106 2.59 5.76 1.19
CA LEU A 106 3.76 6.39 1.81
C LEU A 106 3.46 7.82 2.27
N VAL A 107 2.86 8.64 1.41
CA VAL A 107 2.53 10.04 1.73
C VAL A 107 1.46 10.12 2.83
N SER A 108 0.59 9.12 2.96
CA SER A 108 -0.38 9.07 4.05
C SER A 108 0.26 8.86 5.43
N HIS A 109 1.52 8.43 5.50
CA HIS A 109 2.30 8.27 6.73
C HIS A 109 3.16 9.51 7.07
N MET A 110 3.27 10.47 6.17
CA MET A 110 4.06 11.70 6.37
C MET A 110 3.23 12.81 7.00
#